data_18c9e43c11efcbd542dba4e456dddf35
#
_entry.id   18c9e43c11efcbd542dba4e456dddf35
#
_cell.length_a   1.000
_cell.length_b   1.000
_cell.length_c   1.000
_cell.angle_alpha   90.00
_cell.angle_beta   90.00
_cell.angle_gamma   90.00
#
_symmetry.space_group_name_H-M   'P 1'
#
loop_
_entity.id
_entity.type
_entity.pdbx_description
1 polymer ?
#
loop_
_entity_poly.entity_id
_entity_poly.type
_entity_poly.pdbx_seq_one_letter_code
_entity_poly.pdbx_strand_id
1 'polypeptide(L)'
;MPTIKDVMVAKPTARQIADCSKWPIWTCGVSKFEWEYTQTEKCLILEGKVTVHDPGYPNQSVSFGAGDFVQFPDGLKCVWNVIEPVKKHYDFE
;
A
#
# COMPACT_ATOMS: atom_id res chain seq x y z
N MET A 1 -3.59 -18.30 3.89
CA MET A 1 -4.17 -16.94 3.91
C MET A 1 -3.06 -15.92 4.16
N PRO A 2 -2.90 -14.89 3.32
CA PRO A 2 -1.94 -13.84 3.63
C PRO A 2 -2.37 -13.03 4.84
N THR A 3 -1.38 -12.49 5.53
CA THR A 3 -1.58 -11.64 6.70
C THR A 3 -0.85 -10.31 6.48
N ILE A 4 -1.07 -9.38 7.39
CA ILE A 4 -0.40 -8.08 7.32
C ILE A 4 1.13 -8.21 7.33
N LYS A 5 1.66 -9.31 7.88
CA LYS A 5 3.10 -9.58 7.91
C LYS A 5 3.67 -9.90 6.53
N ASP A 6 2.81 -10.25 5.57
CA ASP A 6 3.21 -10.56 4.20
C ASP A 6 3.29 -9.31 3.32
N VAL A 7 2.89 -8.15 3.84
CA VAL A 7 3.06 -6.87 3.15
C VAL A 7 4.53 -6.49 3.16
N MET A 8 5.08 -6.22 1.98
CA MET A 8 6.47 -5.83 1.83
C MET A 8 6.57 -4.32 1.66
N VAL A 9 7.41 -3.69 2.50
CA VAL A 9 7.71 -2.25 2.41
C VAL A 9 9.22 -2.11 2.26
N ALA A 10 9.66 -1.42 1.22
CA ALA A 10 11.08 -1.24 0.93
C ALA A 10 11.32 0.09 0.22
N LYS A 11 12.58 0.51 0.17
CA LYS A 11 12.96 1.64 -0.68
C LYS A 11 13.11 1.14 -2.11
N PRO A 12 12.54 1.85 -3.11
CA PRO A 12 12.60 1.43 -4.49
C PRO A 12 13.99 1.62 -5.07
N THR A 13 14.33 0.77 -6.05
CA THR A 13 15.50 0.99 -6.89
C THR A 13 15.18 2.06 -7.93
N ALA A 14 16.22 2.62 -8.57
CA ALA A 14 16.04 3.59 -9.65
C ALA A 14 15.20 3.00 -10.80
N ARG A 15 15.40 1.70 -11.10
CA ARG A 15 14.64 1.00 -12.13
C ARG A 15 13.16 0.88 -11.75
N GLN A 16 12.88 0.56 -10.50
CA GLN A 16 11.49 0.48 -10.01
C GLN A 16 10.79 1.83 -10.11
N ILE A 17 11.47 2.91 -9.76
CA ILE A 17 10.92 4.26 -9.89
C ILE A 17 10.58 4.57 -11.35
N ALA A 18 11.48 4.24 -12.27
CA ALA A 18 11.25 4.45 -13.69
C ALA A 18 10.06 3.64 -14.23
N ASP A 19 9.95 2.37 -13.82
CA ASP A 19 8.84 1.50 -14.21
C ASP A 19 7.52 2.01 -13.63
N CYS A 20 7.50 2.40 -12.37
CA CYS A 20 6.30 2.90 -11.68
C CYS A 20 5.77 4.19 -12.30
N SER A 21 6.62 5.01 -12.90
CA SER A 21 6.21 6.27 -13.49
C SER A 21 5.20 6.11 -14.63
N LYS A 22 5.09 4.91 -15.20
CA LYS A 22 4.15 4.57 -16.28
C LYS A 22 2.82 4.04 -15.74
N TRP A 23 2.72 3.75 -14.46
CA TRP A 23 1.52 3.19 -13.84
C TRP A 23 0.49 4.29 -13.56
N PRO A 24 -0.81 3.92 -13.49
CA PRO A 24 -1.83 4.89 -13.10
C PRO A 24 -1.60 5.42 -11.69
N ILE A 25 -2.22 6.56 -11.41
CA ILE A 25 -2.14 7.23 -10.12
C ILE A 25 -3.48 7.09 -9.40
N TRP A 26 -3.42 6.83 -8.09
CA TRP A 26 -4.58 6.81 -7.20
C TRP A 26 -4.33 7.77 -6.04
N THR A 27 -5.36 8.51 -5.68
CA THR A 27 -5.31 9.46 -4.57
C THR A 27 -6.45 9.20 -3.60
N CYS A 28 -6.21 9.49 -2.32
CA CYS A 28 -7.22 9.36 -1.29
C CYS A 28 -6.92 10.34 -0.16
N GLY A 29 -7.95 11.04 0.30
CA GLY A 29 -7.83 11.92 1.47
C GLY A 29 -7.80 11.14 2.78
N VAL A 30 -7.65 11.85 3.89
CA VAL A 30 -7.68 11.26 5.23
C VAL A 30 -8.98 10.50 5.42
N SER A 31 -8.86 9.20 5.70
CA SER A 31 -10.01 8.30 5.79
C SER A 31 -9.59 6.95 6.38
N LYS A 32 -10.58 6.14 6.72
CA LYS A 32 -10.38 4.76 7.19
C LYS A 32 -11.41 3.88 6.50
N PHE A 33 -10.94 2.80 5.87
CA PHE A 33 -11.83 1.89 5.14
C PHE A 33 -11.26 0.46 5.11
N GLU A 34 -12.16 -0.51 4.96
CA GLU A 34 -11.79 -1.90 4.75
C GLU A 34 -11.48 -2.15 3.28
N TRP A 35 -10.51 -3.04 3.03
CA TRP A 35 -10.12 -3.40 1.68
C TRP A 35 -9.73 -4.86 1.60
N GLU A 36 -10.05 -5.48 0.47
CA GLU A 36 -9.64 -6.86 0.17
C GLU A 36 -8.93 -6.87 -1.18
N TYR A 37 -7.74 -7.46 -1.22
CA TYR A 37 -6.97 -7.60 -2.45
C TYR A 37 -7.39 -8.87 -3.18
N THR A 38 -7.75 -8.73 -4.45
CA THR A 38 -8.09 -9.86 -5.33
C THR A 38 -6.98 -10.15 -6.33
N GLN A 39 -5.90 -9.39 -6.26
CA GLN A 39 -4.68 -9.54 -7.04
C GLN A 39 -3.53 -8.97 -6.22
N THR A 40 -2.29 -9.37 -6.53
CA THR A 40 -1.12 -8.72 -5.95
C THR A 40 -1.07 -7.28 -6.44
N GLU A 41 -0.93 -6.33 -5.53
CA GLU A 41 -0.74 -4.91 -5.86
C GLU A 41 0.68 -4.49 -5.54
N LYS A 42 1.32 -3.83 -6.49
CA LYS A 42 2.59 -3.11 -6.27
C LYS A 42 2.31 -1.62 -6.39
N CYS A 43 2.88 -0.83 -5.49
CA CYS A 43 2.70 0.61 -5.55
C CYS A 43 3.94 1.37 -5.10
N LEU A 44 4.07 2.58 -5.64
CA LEU A 44 5.08 3.55 -5.21
C LEU A 44 4.34 4.74 -4.61
N ILE A 45 4.58 4.99 -3.33
CA ILE A 45 3.93 6.09 -2.62
C ILE A 45 4.67 7.39 -2.95
N LEU A 46 3.94 8.34 -3.51
CA LEU A 46 4.47 9.65 -3.90
C LEU A 46 4.29 10.68 -2.81
N GLU A 47 3.15 10.64 -2.12
CA GLU A 47 2.79 11.60 -1.06
C GLU A 47 1.95 10.88 -0.02
N GLY A 48 2.00 11.38 1.21
CA GLY A 48 1.10 10.96 2.27
C GLY A 48 1.69 9.95 3.23
N LYS A 49 0.81 9.47 4.12
CA LYS A 49 1.17 8.52 5.16
C LYS A 49 -0.02 7.62 5.45
N VAL A 50 0.23 6.33 5.51
CA VAL A 50 -0.81 5.31 5.68
C VAL A 50 -0.36 4.27 6.69
N THR A 51 -1.29 3.83 7.53
CA THR A 51 -1.14 2.64 8.35
C THR A 51 -2.19 1.63 7.90
N VAL A 52 -1.77 0.40 7.63
CA VAL A 52 -2.66 -0.69 7.26
C VAL A 52 -2.61 -1.73 8.37
N HIS A 53 -3.77 -2.16 8.86
CA HIS A 53 -3.80 -3.15 9.94
C HIS A 53 -4.73 -4.33 9.60
N ASP A 54 -4.55 -5.41 10.35
CA ASP A 54 -5.41 -6.59 10.24
C ASP A 54 -6.79 -6.26 10.81
N PRO A 55 -7.90 -6.65 10.13
CA PRO A 55 -9.25 -6.35 10.62
C PRO A 55 -9.57 -6.96 11.98
N GLY A 56 -9.05 -8.15 12.26
CA GLY A 56 -9.28 -8.85 13.52
C GLY A 56 -8.24 -8.56 14.60
N TYR A 57 -7.10 -8.01 14.21
CA TYR A 57 -5.96 -7.77 15.12
C TYR A 57 -5.36 -6.40 14.85
N PRO A 58 -5.99 -5.32 15.36
CA PRO A 58 -5.56 -3.94 15.04
C PRO A 58 -4.13 -3.60 15.43
N ASN A 59 -3.53 -4.35 16.36
CA ASN A 59 -2.13 -4.17 16.76
C ASN A 59 -1.14 -4.78 15.75
N GLN A 60 -1.63 -5.59 14.81
CA GLN A 60 -0.82 -6.07 13.70
C GLN A 60 -0.99 -5.09 12.55
N SER A 61 0.03 -4.26 12.34
CA SER A 61 -0.04 -3.19 11.36
C SER A 61 1.29 -2.98 10.66
N VAL A 62 1.21 -2.32 9.51
CA VAL A 62 2.37 -1.85 8.76
C VAL A 62 2.12 -0.40 8.36
N SER A 63 3.14 0.43 8.45
CA SER A 63 3.06 1.85 8.08
C SER A 63 4.01 2.12 6.93
N PHE A 64 3.60 3.02 6.05
CA PHE A 64 4.41 3.45 4.92
C PHE A 64 4.01 4.86 4.51
N GLY A 65 4.86 5.50 3.72
CA GLY A 65 4.62 6.88 3.31
C GLY A 65 5.42 7.22 2.06
N ALA A 66 5.50 8.53 1.79
CA ALA A 66 6.18 9.04 0.59
C ALA A 66 7.58 8.45 0.44
N GLY A 67 7.88 7.94 -0.75
CA GLY A 67 9.17 7.33 -1.08
C GLY A 67 9.24 5.82 -0.85
N ASP A 68 8.19 5.19 -0.32
CA ASP A 68 8.16 3.75 -0.09
C ASP A 68 7.58 2.99 -1.28
N PHE A 69 8.19 1.84 -1.58
CA PHE A 69 7.65 0.85 -2.51
C PHE A 69 6.97 -0.24 -1.68
N VAL A 70 5.71 -0.51 -1.96
CA VAL A 70 4.90 -1.43 -1.15
C VAL A 70 4.28 -2.50 -2.05
N GLN A 71 4.33 -3.75 -1.59
CA GLN A 71 3.68 -4.86 -2.28
C GLN A 71 2.68 -5.54 -1.35
N PHE A 72 1.43 -5.61 -1.79
CA PHE A 72 0.34 -6.26 -1.07
C PHE A 72 0.02 -7.61 -1.72
N PRO A 73 -0.07 -8.69 -0.93
CA PRO A 73 -0.35 -10.01 -1.49
C PRO A 73 -1.82 -10.15 -1.90
N ASP A 74 -2.04 -10.96 -2.94
CA ASP A 74 -3.38 -11.39 -3.36
C ASP A 74 -4.09 -12.09 -2.20
N GLY A 75 -5.35 -11.75 -1.98
CA GLY A 75 -6.18 -12.36 -0.93
C GLY A 75 -6.08 -11.69 0.43
N LEU A 76 -5.25 -10.66 0.58
CA LEU A 76 -5.13 -9.94 1.85
C LEU A 76 -6.40 -9.16 2.16
N LYS A 77 -6.92 -9.32 3.37
CA LYS A 77 -7.98 -8.48 3.93
C LYS A 77 -7.35 -7.56 4.97
N CYS A 78 -7.66 -6.28 4.88
CA CYS A 78 -7.01 -5.28 5.74
C CYS A 78 -7.89 -4.05 5.92
N VAL A 79 -7.47 -3.19 6.83
CA VAL A 79 -8.08 -1.87 7.03
C VAL A 79 -7.02 -0.82 6.73
N TRP A 80 -7.33 0.07 5.79
CA TRP A 80 -6.52 1.22 5.45
C TRP A 80 -6.87 2.38 6.35
N ASN A 81 -5.88 2.97 6.98
CA ASN A 81 -6.02 4.20 7.74
C ASN A 81 -5.11 5.25 7.10
N VAL A 82 -5.71 6.13 6.31
CA VAL A 82 -4.97 7.21 5.63
C VAL A 82 -4.81 8.36 6.62
N ILE A 83 -3.59 8.54 7.11
CA ILE A 83 -3.26 9.53 8.13
C ILE A 83 -3.02 10.89 7.51
N GLU A 84 -2.32 10.91 6.37
CA GLU A 84 -2.12 12.10 5.55
C GLU A 84 -2.54 11.75 4.12
N PRO A 85 -3.12 12.70 3.35
CA PRO A 85 -3.61 12.40 2.01
C PRO A 85 -2.55 11.69 1.16
N VAL A 86 -2.93 10.55 0.58
CA VAL A 86 -2.02 9.65 -0.12
C VAL A 86 -2.16 9.82 -1.64
N LYS A 87 -1.01 9.74 -2.31
CA LYS A 87 -0.91 9.69 -3.78
C LYS A 87 0.08 8.60 -4.13
N LYS A 88 -0.30 7.69 -5.00
CA LYS A 88 0.56 6.57 -5.37
C LYS A 88 0.40 6.17 -6.84
N HIS A 89 1.48 5.65 -7.43
CA HIS A 89 1.40 4.82 -8.63
C HIS A 89 1.08 3.39 -8.22
N TYR A 90 0.25 2.68 -8.97
CA TYR A 90 -0.10 1.30 -8.64
C TYR A 90 -0.19 0.43 -9.88
N ASP A 91 0.01 -0.87 -9.68
CA ASP A 91 -0.16 -1.90 -10.69
C ASP A 91 -0.64 -3.19 -10.04
N PHE A 92 -1.55 -3.88 -10.69
CA PHE A 92 -2.06 -5.19 -10.25
C PHE A 92 -1.48 -6.30 -11.14
N GLU A 93 -1.13 -7.40 -10.51
CA GLU A 93 -0.60 -8.58 -11.21
C GLU A 93 -1.54 -9.77 -11.15
#